data_6e87885f71409d26107743c7daf4817e
#
_entry.id   6e87885f71409d26107743c7daf4817e
#
_cell.length_a   1.000
_cell.length_b   1.000
_cell.length_c   1.000
_cell.angle_alpha   90.00
_cell.angle_beta   90.00
_cell.angle_gamma   90.00
#
_symmetry.space_group_name_H-M   'P 1'
#
loop_
_entity.id
_entity.type
_entity.pdbx_description
1 polymer ?
#
loop_
_entity_poly.entity_id
_entity_poly.type
_entity_poly.pdbx_seq_one_letter_code
_entity_poly.pdbx_strand_id
1 'polypeptide(L)'
;MIPMRRIKIKIGYLLLLVSVQMNISFVHAYTAEEVFDQFKLAYEKSVNFAADFEETTIRNTNKGIARGRISFSKPNLLRQEYVSQEDPDNIVQLIILDGKFSWSYTPFLNQGNRMKIEDPKQKELIPGIGISLEGTEQNYQINLVLDEAAQKKDIYQLELKPKPHLIAKNDDGSSVSEVLEIWISAKDWLPVQFGYRSSNQQGDKMSVIVALKNIRRNKSIPAKAFRFEMPDNVELVDLTEEK
;
A
#
# COMPACT_ATOMS: atom_id res chain seq x y z
N MET A 1 38.40 -9.94 -92.40
CA MET A 1 37.85 -8.68 -91.96
C MET A 1 36.48 -9.02 -91.32
N ILE A 2 36.43 -9.19 -90.02
CA ILE A 2 35.26 -9.67 -89.26
C ILE A 2 34.78 -8.52 -88.38
N PRO A 3 33.50 -8.11 -88.45
CA PRO A 3 33.00 -6.98 -87.67
C PRO A 3 32.69 -7.41 -86.25
N MET A 4 33.27 -6.72 -85.25
CA MET A 4 32.96 -6.85 -83.86
C MET A 4 31.59 -6.27 -83.54
N ARG A 5 30.66 -7.15 -83.04
CA ARG A 5 29.41 -6.75 -82.48
C ARG A 5 29.59 -6.21 -81.08
N ARG A 6 29.21 -4.95 -80.81
CA ARG A 6 29.15 -4.36 -79.47
C ARG A 6 27.91 -4.86 -78.73
N ILE A 7 28.12 -5.54 -77.63
CA ILE A 7 27.07 -5.95 -76.70
C ILE A 7 26.83 -4.71 -75.75
N LYS A 8 25.62 -4.17 -75.79
CA LYS A 8 25.13 -3.15 -74.85
C LYS A 8 24.53 -3.87 -73.61
N ILE A 9 25.25 -3.87 -72.53
CA ILE A 9 24.72 -4.32 -71.20
C ILE A 9 23.87 -3.20 -70.63
N LYS A 10 22.53 -3.45 -70.51
CA LYS A 10 21.61 -2.60 -69.76
C LYS A 10 21.72 -2.97 -68.28
N ILE A 11 22.31 -2.14 -67.49
CA ILE A 11 22.31 -2.26 -66.03
C ILE A 11 20.96 -1.70 -65.54
N GLY A 12 20.05 -2.62 -65.19
CA GLY A 12 18.81 -2.28 -64.51
C GLY A 12 19.10 -2.08 -63.00
N TYR A 13 18.95 -0.86 -62.51
CA TYR A 13 18.97 -0.57 -61.07
C TYR A 13 17.68 -1.08 -60.45
N LEU A 14 17.77 -2.20 -59.73
CA LEU A 14 16.67 -2.70 -58.87
C LEU A 14 16.74 -1.92 -57.55
N LEU A 15 15.92 -0.88 -57.42
CA LEU A 15 15.73 -0.14 -56.17
C LEU A 15 14.92 -1.02 -55.20
N LEU A 16 15.61 -1.65 -54.26
CA LEU A 16 15.00 -2.42 -53.18
C LEU A 16 14.53 -1.41 -52.11
N LEU A 17 13.25 -1.03 -52.18
CA LEU A 17 12.58 -0.26 -51.12
C LEU A 17 12.43 -1.18 -49.86
N VAL A 18 13.39 -1.11 -48.97
CA VAL A 18 13.24 -1.68 -47.63
C VAL A 18 12.32 -0.76 -46.83
N SER A 19 11.03 -1.10 -46.75
CA SER A 19 10.10 -0.46 -45.84
C SER A 19 10.40 -0.94 -44.40
N VAL A 20 11.15 -0.13 -43.66
CA VAL A 20 11.30 -0.32 -42.19
C VAL A 20 9.96 0.03 -41.57
N GLN A 21 9.16 -1.00 -41.26
CA GLN A 21 8.00 -0.84 -40.40
C GLN A 21 8.49 -0.58 -38.97
N MET A 22 8.57 0.70 -38.61
CA MET A 22 8.71 1.10 -37.20
C MET A 22 7.45 0.68 -36.47
N ASN A 23 7.52 -0.43 -35.74
CA ASN A 23 6.51 -0.76 -34.73
C ASN A 23 6.63 0.26 -33.61
N ILE A 24 5.88 1.34 -33.69
CA ILE A 24 5.69 2.26 -32.58
C ILE A 24 4.78 1.55 -31.59
N SER A 25 5.37 0.86 -30.63
CA SER A 25 4.65 0.40 -29.45
C SER A 25 4.21 1.64 -28.69
N PHE A 26 2.92 1.98 -28.76
CA PHE A 26 2.35 2.96 -27.85
C PHE A 26 2.44 2.36 -26.44
N VAL A 27 3.41 2.82 -25.68
CA VAL A 27 3.43 2.57 -24.25
C VAL A 27 2.24 3.33 -23.67
N HIS A 28 1.17 2.62 -23.37
CA HIS A 28 0.03 3.21 -22.66
C HIS A 28 0.49 3.56 -21.25
N ALA A 29 0.54 4.83 -20.94
CA ALA A 29 0.81 5.29 -19.58
C ALA A 29 -0.52 5.23 -18.81
N TYR A 30 -0.58 4.42 -17.75
CA TYR A 30 -1.76 4.33 -16.90
C TYR A 30 -2.08 5.68 -16.25
N THR A 31 -3.36 6.01 -16.15
CA THR A 31 -3.87 7.11 -15.32
C THR A 31 -3.97 6.69 -13.85
N ALA A 32 -4.19 7.64 -12.95
CA ALA A 32 -4.39 7.35 -11.53
C ALA A 32 -5.62 6.47 -11.30
N GLU A 33 -6.70 6.75 -12.02
CA GLU A 33 -7.95 5.99 -11.96
C GLU A 33 -7.76 4.56 -12.45
N GLU A 34 -7.09 4.38 -13.59
CA GLU A 34 -6.83 3.04 -14.13
C GLU A 34 -5.98 2.20 -13.17
N VAL A 35 -4.94 2.78 -12.55
CA VAL A 35 -4.13 2.09 -11.53
C VAL A 35 -4.99 1.71 -10.32
N PHE A 36 -5.83 2.63 -9.85
CA PHE A 36 -6.71 2.40 -8.71
C PHE A 36 -7.77 1.33 -9.01
N ASP A 37 -8.34 1.32 -10.21
CA ASP A 37 -9.29 0.28 -10.65
C ASP A 37 -8.64 -1.10 -10.73
N GLN A 38 -7.42 -1.20 -11.26
CA GLN A 38 -6.68 -2.46 -11.25
C GLN A 38 -6.42 -2.95 -9.82
N PHE A 39 -6.06 -2.03 -8.91
CA PHE A 39 -5.90 -2.36 -7.50
C PHE A 39 -7.20 -2.87 -6.89
N LYS A 40 -8.34 -2.20 -7.09
CA LYS A 40 -9.67 -2.65 -6.60
C LYS A 40 -9.98 -4.08 -7.06
N LEU A 41 -9.81 -4.34 -8.36
CA LEU A 41 -10.06 -5.66 -8.95
C LEU A 41 -9.14 -6.74 -8.36
N ALA A 42 -7.86 -6.45 -8.18
CA ALA A 42 -6.90 -7.37 -7.58
C ALA A 42 -7.20 -7.60 -6.09
N TYR A 43 -7.55 -6.53 -5.37
CA TYR A 43 -7.97 -6.62 -3.98
C TYR A 43 -9.21 -7.50 -3.82
N GLU A 44 -10.22 -7.36 -4.68
CA GLU A 44 -11.43 -8.19 -4.62
C GLU A 44 -11.15 -9.68 -4.81
N LYS A 45 -10.22 -10.03 -5.68
CA LYS A 45 -9.78 -11.41 -5.91
C LYS A 45 -8.88 -11.97 -4.80
N SER A 46 -8.29 -11.10 -4.00
CA SER A 46 -7.42 -11.46 -2.89
C SER A 46 -8.25 -11.92 -1.69
N VAL A 47 -7.80 -12.93 -0.97
CA VAL A 47 -8.46 -13.44 0.25
C VAL A 47 -7.70 -12.99 1.49
N ASN A 48 -6.37 -13.12 1.46
CA ASN A 48 -5.50 -12.83 2.58
C ASN A 48 -4.07 -12.54 2.12
N PHE A 49 -3.27 -11.99 3.02
CA PHE A 49 -1.83 -11.96 2.87
C PHE A 49 -1.12 -12.08 4.23
N ALA A 50 0.14 -12.49 4.19
CA ALA A 50 1.08 -12.40 5.29
C ALA A 50 2.40 -11.86 4.76
N ALA A 51 3.07 -11.01 5.53
CA ALA A 51 4.34 -10.39 5.16
C ALA A 51 5.16 -10.03 6.40
N ASP A 52 6.46 -9.86 6.20
CA ASP A 52 7.28 -9.07 7.10
C ASP A 52 7.11 -7.60 6.73
N PHE A 53 7.22 -6.69 7.69
CA PHE A 53 7.18 -5.26 7.40
C PHE A 53 8.34 -4.50 8.07
N GLU A 54 8.67 -3.37 7.47
CA GLU A 54 9.50 -2.35 8.05
C GLU A 54 8.76 -1.03 7.99
N GLU A 55 8.47 -0.48 9.17
CA GLU A 55 7.84 0.83 9.33
C GLU A 55 8.91 1.87 9.59
N THR A 56 8.88 2.93 8.80
CA THR A 56 9.68 4.13 9.02
C THR A 56 8.76 5.27 9.44
N THR A 57 8.95 5.78 10.64
CA THR A 57 8.26 6.97 11.13
C THR A 57 9.24 8.15 11.15
N ILE A 58 8.85 9.27 10.52
CA ILE A 58 9.58 10.52 10.56
C ILE A 58 8.68 11.56 11.21
N ARG A 59 9.12 12.14 12.33
CA ARG A 59 8.44 13.26 12.97
C ARG A 59 9.40 14.43 13.01
N ASN A 60 9.10 15.46 12.23
CA ASN A 60 9.99 16.60 11.97
C ASN A 60 11.36 16.10 11.44
N THR A 61 12.40 16.10 12.29
CA THR A 61 13.74 15.60 11.96
C THR A 61 14.06 14.22 12.57
N ASN A 62 13.21 13.71 13.45
CA ASN A 62 13.45 12.45 14.15
C ASN A 62 12.94 11.30 13.31
N LYS A 63 13.79 10.29 13.08
CA LYS A 63 13.48 9.07 12.37
C LYS A 63 13.47 7.89 13.32
N GLY A 64 12.36 7.14 13.32
CA GLY A 64 12.22 5.84 13.98
C GLY A 64 12.06 4.73 12.93
N ILE A 65 12.54 3.53 13.25
CA ILE A 65 12.33 2.33 12.45
C ILE A 65 11.79 1.24 13.37
N ALA A 66 10.67 0.65 12.99
CA ALA A 66 10.12 -0.54 13.62
C ALA A 66 10.01 -1.67 12.60
N ARG A 67 10.04 -2.91 13.06
CA ARG A 67 9.91 -4.11 12.22
C ARG A 67 8.93 -5.08 12.83
N GLY A 68 8.38 -5.93 11.96
CA GLY A 68 7.44 -6.92 12.46
C GLY A 68 6.89 -7.82 11.39
N ARG A 69 5.80 -8.48 11.77
CA ARG A 69 5.05 -9.39 10.90
C ARG A 69 3.60 -8.94 10.85
N ILE A 70 3.02 -9.00 9.66
CA ILE A 70 1.61 -8.68 9.43
C ILE A 70 0.91 -9.85 8.76
N SER A 71 -0.27 -10.18 9.22
CA SER A 71 -1.18 -11.11 8.58
C SER A 71 -2.56 -10.48 8.49
N PHE A 72 -3.16 -10.57 7.33
CA PHE A 72 -4.50 -10.04 7.07
C PHE A 72 -5.36 -11.09 6.39
N SER A 73 -6.63 -11.15 6.74
CA SER A 73 -7.65 -11.94 6.04
C SER A 73 -8.96 -11.16 6.00
N LYS A 74 -9.57 -11.15 4.82
CA LYS A 74 -10.86 -10.48 4.61
C LYS A 74 -11.96 -11.04 5.52
N PRO A 75 -12.95 -10.20 5.89
CA PRO A 75 -13.08 -8.80 5.49
C PRO A 75 -12.15 -7.86 6.26
N ASN A 76 -11.82 -8.13 7.51
CA ASN A 76 -11.07 -7.23 8.40
C ASN A 76 -10.38 -7.95 9.58
N LEU A 77 -9.91 -9.16 9.35
CA LEU A 77 -9.05 -9.85 10.33
C LEU A 77 -7.61 -9.40 10.14
N LEU A 78 -6.98 -8.91 11.20
CA LEU A 78 -5.59 -8.44 11.18
C LEU A 78 -4.83 -9.00 12.38
N ARG A 79 -3.59 -9.37 12.18
CA ARG A 79 -2.57 -9.56 13.21
C ARG A 79 -1.32 -8.83 12.81
N GLN A 80 -0.89 -7.87 13.60
CA GLN A 80 0.34 -7.11 13.41
C GLN A 80 1.19 -7.22 14.67
N GLU A 81 2.38 -7.74 14.51
CA GLU A 81 3.36 -7.94 15.57
C GLU A 81 4.55 -7.04 15.34
N TYR A 82 4.80 -6.11 16.24
CA TYR A 82 6.05 -5.37 16.30
C TYR A 82 7.04 -6.17 17.14
N VAL A 83 8.25 -6.33 16.64
CA VAL A 83 9.28 -7.14 17.29
C VAL A 83 10.47 -6.29 17.73
N SER A 84 11.18 -6.75 18.74
CA SER A 84 12.43 -6.11 19.17
C SER A 84 13.45 -6.10 18.02
N GLN A 85 14.27 -5.05 17.97
CA GLN A 85 15.38 -4.99 16.99
C GLN A 85 16.50 -5.99 17.32
N GLU A 86 16.63 -6.34 18.60
CA GLU A 86 17.67 -7.25 19.10
C GLU A 86 17.24 -8.72 19.02
N ASP A 87 15.93 -8.97 19.20
CA ASP A 87 15.35 -10.32 19.20
C ASP A 87 14.03 -10.34 18.41
N PRO A 88 14.03 -10.86 17.17
CA PRO A 88 12.85 -10.95 16.33
C PRO A 88 11.73 -11.86 16.87
N ASP A 89 12.00 -12.69 17.85
CA ASP A 89 10.99 -13.54 18.50
C ASP A 89 10.31 -12.83 19.70
N ASN A 90 10.91 -11.74 20.17
CA ASN A 90 10.36 -10.93 21.24
C ASN A 90 9.38 -9.89 20.68
N ILE A 91 8.08 -10.10 20.89
CA ILE A 91 7.01 -9.18 20.52
C ILE A 91 6.97 -8.03 21.53
N VAL A 92 7.15 -6.79 21.04
CA VAL A 92 7.10 -5.57 21.86
C VAL A 92 5.74 -4.87 21.78
N GLN A 93 4.97 -5.11 20.71
CA GLN A 93 3.58 -4.68 20.59
C GLN A 93 2.83 -5.64 19.67
N LEU A 94 1.58 -5.94 20.03
CA LEU A 94 0.68 -6.78 19.27
C LEU A 94 -0.62 -6.03 19.01
N ILE A 95 -1.06 -6.00 17.76
CA ILE A 95 -2.37 -5.47 17.35
C ILE A 95 -3.14 -6.60 16.68
N ILE A 96 -4.39 -6.81 17.09
CA ILE A 96 -5.28 -7.81 16.50
C ILE A 96 -6.64 -7.15 16.21
N LEU A 97 -7.13 -7.32 14.99
CA LEU A 97 -8.54 -7.15 14.64
C LEU A 97 -9.14 -8.55 14.50
N ASP A 98 -10.07 -8.90 15.38
CA ASP A 98 -10.68 -10.23 15.40
C ASP A 98 -12.02 -10.32 14.66
N GLY A 99 -12.38 -9.24 13.95
CA GLY A 99 -13.66 -9.08 13.26
C GLY A 99 -14.75 -8.44 14.11
N LYS A 100 -14.56 -8.27 15.40
CA LYS A 100 -15.49 -7.62 16.34
C LYS A 100 -14.82 -6.53 17.16
N PHE A 101 -13.60 -6.80 17.60
CA PHE A 101 -12.81 -5.91 18.43
C PHE A 101 -11.45 -5.66 17.81
N SER A 102 -10.91 -4.48 18.09
CA SER A 102 -9.51 -4.13 17.94
C SER A 102 -8.85 -4.28 19.31
N TRP A 103 -7.79 -5.08 19.35
CA TRP A 103 -6.97 -5.33 20.52
C TRP A 103 -5.59 -4.74 20.30
N SER A 104 -5.05 -4.06 21.29
CA SER A 104 -3.65 -3.63 21.33
C SER A 104 -3.03 -4.08 22.65
N TYR A 105 -1.90 -4.79 22.58
CA TYR A 105 -1.19 -5.29 23.75
C TYR A 105 0.27 -4.87 23.70
N THR A 106 0.75 -4.32 24.81
CA THR A 106 2.14 -3.91 25.01
C THR A 106 2.74 -4.70 26.16
N PRO A 107 3.51 -5.78 25.87
CA PRO A 107 4.05 -6.68 26.91
C PRO A 107 4.84 -5.97 28.00
N PHE A 108 5.71 -5.02 27.62
CA PHE A 108 6.53 -4.28 28.60
C PHE A 108 5.70 -3.51 29.63
N LEU A 109 4.55 -2.99 29.24
CA LEU A 109 3.62 -2.29 30.15
C LEU A 109 2.63 -3.24 30.82
N ASN A 110 2.60 -4.51 30.42
CA ASN A 110 1.59 -5.47 30.79
C ASN A 110 0.15 -4.93 30.62
N GLN A 111 -0.06 -4.11 29.58
CA GLN A 111 -1.31 -3.41 29.32
C GLN A 111 -1.92 -3.86 28.00
N GLY A 112 -3.23 -4.13 28.04
CA GLY A 112 -4.06 -4.39 26.88
C GLY A 112 -5.17 -3.37 26.74
N ASN A 113 -5.47 -2.94 25.51
CA ASN A 113 -6.61 -2.10 25.21
C ASN A 113 -7.56 -2.87 24.29
N ARG A 114 -8.88 -2.70 24.49
CA ARG A 114 -9.92 -3.26 23.63
C ARG A 114 -10.85 -2.17 23.16
N MET A 115 -11.08 -2.09 21.86
CA MET A 115 -12.05 -1.19 21.25
C MET A 115 -13.02 -1.97 20.36
N LYS A 116 -14.25 -1.53 20.25
CA LYS A 116 -15.23 -2.11 19.32
C LYS A 116 -14.94 -1.61 17.91
N ILE A 117 -15.00 -2.51 16.92
CA ILE A 117 -14.93 -2.13 15.50
C ILE A 117 -16.33 -1.63 15.10
N GLU A 118 -16.41 -0.39 14.59
CA GLU A 118 -17.69 0.26 14.23
C GLU A 118 -18.39 -0.49 13.10
N ASP A 119 -17.70 -0.76 12.00
CA ASP A 119 -18.23 -1.55 10.87
C ASP A 119 -17.35 -2.78 10.57
N PRO A 120 -17.67 -3.94 11.17
CA PRO A 120 -16.91 -5.17 10.96
C PRO A 120 -16.95 -5.71 9.53
N LYS A 121 -17.82 -5.21 8.66
CA LYS A 121 -17.95 -5.65 7.26
C LYS A 121 -17.29 -4.72 6.26
N GLN A 122 -16.84 -3.54 6.72
CA GLN A 122 -16.19 -2.56 5.86
C GLN A 122 -14.94 -3.16 5.21
N LYS A 123 -14.86 -3.04 3.90
CA LYS A 123 -13.63 -3.35 3.17
C LYS A 123 -12.70 -2.16 3.30
N GLU A 124 -11.63 -2.30 4.03
CA GLU A 124 -10.64 -1.24 4.20
C GLU A 124 -9.71 -1.15 2.98
N LEU A 125 -9.36 0.07 2.60
CA LEU A 125 -8.38 0.36 1.55
C LEU A 125 -7.02 -0.27 1.90
N ILE A 126 -6.61 -0.10 3.15
CA ILE A 126 -5.43 -0.70 3.75
C ILE A 126 -5.86 -1.27 5.11
N PRO A 127 -5.55 -2.54 5.40
CA PRO A 127 -5.95 -3.17 6.66
C PRO A 127 -5.48 -2.39 7.89
N GLY A 128 -6.41 -2.10 8.79
CA GLY A 128 -6.12 -1.42 10.06
C GLY A 128 -6.06 0.12 9.98
N ILE A 129 -6.34 0.72 8.83
CA ILE A 129 -6.37 2.20 8.69
C ILE A 129 -7.79 2.76 8.84
N GLY A 130 -8.83 1.91 8.75
CA GLY A 130 -10.22 2.35 8.91
C GLY A 130 -10.80 3.11 7.71
N ILE A 131 -10.09 3.19 6.58
CA ILE A 131 -10.56 3.89 5.38
C ILE A 131 -11.26 2.92 4.45
N SER A 132 -12.52 3.23 4.13
CA SER A 132 -13.32 2.41 3.22
C SER A 132 -12.75 2.41 1.80
N LEU A 133 -12.53 1.22 1.25
CA LEU A 133 -12.13 1.06 -0.15
C LEU A 133 -13.22 1.63 -1.10
N GLU A 134 -14.49 1.37 -0.79
CA GLU A 134 -15.62 1.78 -1.63
C GLU A 134 -15.86 3.29 -1.59
N GLY A 135 -15.58 3.94 -0.45
CA GLY A 135 -15.71 5.39 -0.28
C GLY A 135 -14.51 6.21 -0.79
N THR A 136 -13.43 5.55 -1.20
CA THR A 136 -12.18 6.26 -1.50
C THR A 136 -12.32 7.30 -2.60
N GLU A 137 -12.95 6.98 -3.72
CA GLU A 137 -13.13 7.91 -4.86
C GLU A 137 -14.06 9.08 -4.54
N GLN A 138 -15.02 8.88 -3.63
CA GLN A 138 -15.92 9.95 -3.18
C GLN A 138 -15.20 10.91 -2.24
N ASN A 139 -14.30 10.41 -1.41
CA ASN A 139 -13.70 11.08 -0.28
C ASN A 139 -12.31 11.65 -0.59
N TYR A 140 -11.60 11.07 -1.54
CA TYR A 140 -10.22 11.44 -1.88
C TYR A 140 -10.06 11.84 -3.33
N GLN A 141 -9.14 12.74 -3.58
CA GLN A 141 -8.55 12.98 -4.89
C GLN A 141 -7.37 12.02 -5.05
N ILE A 142 -7.42 11.17 -6.07
CA ILE A 142 -6.39 10.17 -6.35
C ILE A 142 -5.46 10.73 -7.41
N ASN A 143 -4.16 10.75 -7.12
CA ASN A 143 -3.14 11.23 -8.05
C ASN A 143 -2.08 10.14 -8.25
N LEU A 144 -1.63 9.99 -9.48
CA LEU A 144 -0.46 9.15 -9.80
C LEU A 144 0.80 9.99 -9.65
N VAL A 145 1.72 9.52 -8.81
CA VAL A 145 3.02 10.17 -8.62
C VAL A 145 4.02 9.56 -9.60
N LEU A 146 4.65 10.42 -10.41
CA LEU A 146 5.69 9.99 -11.34
C LEU A 146 7.03 9.91 -10.59
N ASP A 147 7.31 8.77 -9.99
CA ASP A 147 8.59 8.47 -9.35
C ASP A 147 9.40 7.51 -10.24
N GLU A 148 10.49 8.00 -10.83
CA GLU A 148 11.35 7.19 -11.70
C GLU A 148 11.93 5.95 -10.99
N ALA A 149 12.23 6.04 -9.69
CA ALA A 149 12.77 4.92 -8.93
C ALA A 149 11.72 3.82 -8.70
N ALA A 150 10.44 4.20 -8.52
CA ALA A 150 9.31 3.28 -8.45
C ALA A 150 9.03 2.65 -9.81
N GLN A 151 9.00 3.45 -10.88
CA GLN A 151 8.76 2.98 -12.25
C GLN A 151 9.80 1.96 -12.71
N LYS A 152 11.08 2.16 -12.39
CA LYS A 152 12.16 1.18 -12.68
C LYS A 152 11.96 -0.17 -11.98
N LYS A 153 11.07 -0.23 -10.97
CA LYS A 153 10.73 -1.45 -10.22
C LYS A 153 9.33 -1.98 -10.57
N ASP A 154 8.71 -1.46 -11.61
CA ASP A 154 7.32 -1.77 -11.98
C ASP A 154 6.35 -1.50 -10.82
N ILE A 155 6.48 -0.36 -10.17
CA ILE A 155 5.65 0.09 -9.06
C ILE A 155 4.97 1.41 -9.44
N TYR A 156 3.66 1.48 -9.23
CA TYR A 156 2.86 2.69 -9.32
C TYR A 156 2.66 3.28 -7.92
N GLN A 157 2.92 4.57 -7.76
CA GLN A 157 2.65 5.27 -6.51
C GLN A 157 1.39 6.12 -6.67
N LEU A 158 0.38 5.84 -5.84
CA LEU A 158 -0.81 6.66 -5.71
C LEU A 158 -0.70 7.53 -4.46
N GLU A 159 -1.08 8.79 -4.61
CA GLU A 159 -1.28 9.75 -3.53
C GLU A 159 -2.77 10.08 -3.43
N LEU A 160 -3.35 9.88 -2.25
CA LEU A 160 -4.76 10.12 -1.96
C LEU A 160 -4.87 11.32 -1.02
N LYS A 161 -5.35 12.44 -1.56
CA LYS A 161 -5.59 13.68 -0.81
C LYS A 161 -7.04 13.74 -0.37
N PRO A 162 -7.34 13.94 0.93
CA PRO A 162 -8.70 14.08 1.39
C PRO A 162 -9.36 15.30 0.73
N LYS A 163 -10.60 15.15 0.32
CA LYS A 163 -11.39 16.26 -0.18
C LYS A 163 -11.78 17.20 0.98
N PRO A 164 -12.12 18.49 0.71
CA PRO A 164 -12.30 19.50 1.75
C PRO A 164 -13.29 19.13 2.86
N HIS A 165 -14.29 18.32 2.58
CA HIS A 165 -15.29 17.89 3.56
C HIS A 165 -14.77 16.88 4.59
N LEU A 166 -13.62 16.23 4.32
CA LEU A 166 -12.96 15.30 5.24
C LEU A 166 -11.85 15.96 6.07
N ILE A 167 -11.46 17.18 5.74
CA ILE A 167 -10.40 17.86 6.47
C ILE A 167 -10.96 18.29 7.83
N ALA A 168 -10.56 17.57 8.88
CA ALA A 168 -10.93 17.91 10.24
C ALA A 168 -10.36 19.28 10.60
N LYS A 169 -11.20 20.11 11.25
CA LYS A 169 -10.78 21.36 11.86
C LYS A 169 -10.66 21.12 13.36
N ASN A 170 -9.57 21.53 13.93
CA ASN A 170 -9.39 21.56 15.38
C ASN A 170 -10.23 22.69 15.99
N ASP A 171 -10.43 22.70 17.30
CA ASP A 171 -11.18 23.72 18.04
C ASP A 171 -10.60 25.14 17.85
N ASP A 172 -9.29 25.26 17.58
CA ASP A 172 -8.61 26.51 17.29
C ASP A 172 -8.75 26.97 15.82
N GLY A 173 -9.53 26.23 15.01
CA GLY A 173 -9.72 26.48 13.57
C GLY A 173 -8.56 26.01 12.69
N SER A 174 -7.49 25.45 13.27
CA SER A 174 -6.42 24.82 12.50
C SER A 174 -6.89 23.52 11.84
N SER A 175 -6.28 23.13 10.74
CA SER A 175 -6.57 21.87 10.07
C SER A 175 -5.30 21.02 9.95
N VAL A 176 -5.48 19.70 10.06
CA VAL A 176 -4.45 18.73 9.76
C VAL A 176 -4.76 18.14 8.39
N SER A 177 -3.81 18.27 7.47
CA SER A 177 -3.89 17.61 6.17
C SER A 177 -3.15 16.28 6.27
N GLU A 178 -3.87 15.21 6.04
CA GLU A 178 -3.34 13.85 5.98
C GLU A 178 -3.46 13.31 4.57
N VAL A 179 -2.33 12.92 3.99
CA VAL A 179 -2.24 12.39 2.64
C VAL A 179 -1.81 10.93 2.73
N LEU A 180 -2.61 10.05 2.15
CA LEU A 180 -2.27 8.62 2.07
C LEU A 180 -1.40 8.37 0.84
N GLU A 181 -0.50 7.40 0.97
CA GLU A 181 0.37 6.96 -0.10
C GLU A 181 0.32 5.44 -0.23
N ILE A 182 0.16 4.95 -1.44
CA ILE A 182 0.11 3.51 -1.73
C ILE A 182 1.03 3.21 -2.90
N TRP A 183 1.95 2.27 -2.74
CA TRP A 183 2.81 1.76 -3.81
C TRP A 183 2.30 0.40 -4.24
N ILE A 184 1.89 0.29 -5.50
CA ILE A 184 1.21 -0.85 -6.08
C ILE A 184 2.15 -1.51 -7.08
N SER A 185 2.39 -2.82 -6.91
CA SER A 185 3.17 -3.60 -7.88
C SER A 185 2.38 -3.82 -9.17
N ALA A 186 2.97 -3.52 -10.33
CA ALA A 186 2.37 -3.81 -11.63
C ALA A 186 2.19 -5.32 -11.88
N LYS A 187 2.89 -6.18 -11.12
CA LYS A 187 2.83 -7.63 -11.29
C LYS A 187 1.51 -8.23 -10.86
N ASP A 188 0.96 -7.76 -9.75
CA ASP A 188 -0.26 -8.34 -9.14
C ASP A 188 -1.28 -7.28 -8.70
N TRP A 189 -1.01 -6.01 -8.99
CA TRP A 189 -1.84 -4.86 -8.67
C TRP A 189 -2.21 -4.74 -7.19
N LEU A 190 -1.35 -5.25 -6.30
CA LEU A 190 -1.55 -5.19 -4.86
C LEU A 190 -0.43 -4.37 -4.19
N PRO A 191 -0.69 -3.79 -3.01
CA PRO A 191 0.28 -2.96 -2.33
C PRO A 191 1.55 -3.73 -1.95
N VAL A 192 2.69 -3.07 -2.12
CA VAL A 192 4.00 -3.48 -1.59
C VAL A 192 4.52 -2.51 -0.53
N GLN A 193 3.93 -1.31 -0.49
CA GLN A 193 4.22 -0.29 0.50
C GLN A 193 3.02 0.63 0.64
N PHE A 194 2.79 1.16 1.83
CA PHE A 194 1.74 2.14 2.09
C PHE A 194 2.14 3.03 3.27
N GLY A 195 1.46 4.14 3.41
CA GLY A 195 1.70 5.05 4.53
C GLY A 195 0.88 6.32 4.44
N TYR A 196 1.22 7.26 5.29
CA TYR A 196 0.62 8.59 5.28
C TYR A 196 1.62 9.66 5.63
N ARG A 197 1.33 10.87 5.16
CA ARG A 197 2.01 12.10 5.56
C ARG A 197 0.99 13.07 6.13
N SER A 198 1.28 13.63 7.29
CA SER A 198 0.48 14.68 7.88
C SER A 198 1.31 15.94 8.13
N SER A 199 0.65 17.09 8.06
CA SER A 199 1.22 18.38 8.44
C SER A 199 0.15 19.24 9.07
N ASN A 200 0.54 19.99 10.10
CA ASN A 200 -0.32 20.99 10.72
C ASN A 200 0.12 22.43 10.31
N GLN A 201 -0.68 23.41 10.70
CA GLN A 201 -0.39 24.82 10.40
C GLN A 201 0.83 25.36 11.16
N GLN A 202 1.21 24.74 12.26
CA GLN A 202 2.40 25.07 13.04
C GLN A 202 3.70 24.60 12.38
N GLY A 203 3.58 23.83 11.27
CA GLY A 203 4.72 23.33 10.52
C GLY A 203 5.24 21.98 10.99
N ASP A 204 4.59 21.34 11.97
CA ASP A 204 4.92 19.97 12.35
C ASP A 204 4.56 19.00 11.22
N LYS A 205 5.50 18.12 10.94
CA LYS A 205 5.36 17.11 9.87
C LYS A 205 5.53 15.72 10.46
N MET A 206 4.68 14.82 10.02
CA MET A 206 4.78 13.41 10.34
C MET A 206 4.62 12.59 9.06
N SER A 207 5.44 11.57 8.93
CA SER A 207 5.31 10.56 7.86
C SER A 207 5.50 9.18 8.45
N VAL A 208 4.61 8.27 8.11
CA VAL A 208 4.71 6.85 8.45
C VAL A 208 4.64 6.06 7.17
N ILE A 209 5.66 5.26 6.89
CA ILE A 209 5.74 4.41 5.71
C ILE A 209 5.99 2.97 6.14
N VAL A 210 5.14 2.07 5.69
CA VAL A 210 5.21 0.62 5.93
C VAL A 210 5.57 -0.07 4.64
N ALA A 211 6.78 -0.60 4.56
CA ALA A 211 7.25 -1.41 3.43
C ALA A 211 7.06 -2.91 3.72
N LEU A 212 6.40 -3.63 2.82
CA LEU A 212 6.13 -5.06 2.94
C LEU A 212 7.23 -5.87 2.27
N LYS A 213 7.70 -6.92 2.95
CA LYS A 213 8.73 -7.85 2.47
C LYS A 213 8.21 -9.29 2.59
N ASN A 214 8.74 -10.21 1.80
CA ASN A 214 8.39 -11.63 1.87
C ASN A 214 6.88 -11.90 1.80
N ILE A 215 6.19 -11.16 0.92
CA ILE A 215 4.72 -11.17 0.84
C ILE A 215 4.24 -12.53 0.33
N ARG A 216 3.35 -13.16 1.08
CA ARG A 216 2.65 -14.40 0.72
C ARG A 216 1.17 -14.10 0.62
N ARG A 217 0.58 -14.24 -0.58
CA ARG A 217 -0.82 -13.94 -0.85
C ARG A 217 -1.62 -15.22 -1.05
N ASN A 218 -2.89 -15.20 -0.61
CA ASN A 218 -3.86 -16.29 -0.79
C ASN A 218 -3.36 -17.66 -0.29
N LYS A 219 -2.62 -17.65 0.82
CA LYS A 219 -2.17 -18.88 1.53
C LYS A 219 -3.01 -19.08 2.78
N SER A 220 -3.16 -20.33 3.20
CA SER A 220 -3.91 -20.65 4.42
C SER A 220 -3.30 -19.94 5.65
N ILE A 221 -4.11 -19.17 6.35
CA ILE A 221 -3.78 -18.57 7.65
C ILE A 221 -4.75 -19.16 8.66
N PRO A 222 -4.28 -19.82 9.73
CA PRO A 222 -5.17 -20.40 10.72
C PRO A 222 -6.03 -19.34 11.41
N ALA A 223 -7.33 -19.60 11.59
CA ALA A 223 -8.25 -18.64 12.23
C ALA A 223 -7.81 -18.21 13.65
N LYS A 224 -7.10 -19.08 14.37
CA LYS A 224 -6.53 -18.77 15.69
C LYS A 224 -5.49 -17.65 15.65
N ALA A 225 -4.86 -17.39 14.50
CA ALA A 225 -3.90 -16.30 14.36
C ALA A 225 -4.54 -14.93 14.64
N PHE A 226 -5.84 -14.79 14.42
CA PHE A 226 -6.58 -13.55 14.62
C PHE A 226 -7.34 -13.49 15.94
N ARG A 227 -7.03 -14.36 16.90
CA ARG A 227 -7.60 -14.32 18.25
C ARG A 227 -6.58 -13.72 19.20
N PHE A 228 -7.03 -12.80 20.03
CA PHE A 228 -6.24 -12.31 21.16
C PHE A 228 -6.45 -13.26 22.35
N GLU A 229 -5.38 -13.89 22.77
CA GLU A 229 -5.33 -14.65 24.02
C GLU A 229 -4.66 -13.74 25.04
N MET A 230 -5.46 -13.24 26.02
CA MET A 230 -4.96 -12.31 27.02
C MET A 230 -4.02 -13.06 27.96
N PRO A 231 -2.77 -12.62 28.13
CA PRO A 231 -1.88 -13.19 29.14
C PRO A 231 -2.40 -12.97 30.56
N ASP A 232 -1.93 -13.77 31.50
CA ASP A 232 -2.27 -13.60 32.90
C ASP A 232 -1.80 -12.25 33.46
N ASN A 233 -2.60 -11.64 34.32
CA ASN A 233 -2.32 -10.37 34.99
C ASN A 233 -2.16 -9.13 34.09
N VAL A 234 -2.72 -9.16 32.87
CA VAL A 234 -2.77 -7.99 32.01
C VAL A 234 -3.79 -6.97 32.52
N GLU A 235 -3.39 -5.73 32.65
CA GLU A 235 -4.32 -4.62 32.87
C GLU A 235 -5.08 -4.34 31.57
N LEU A 236 -6.40 -4.65 31.56
CA LEU A 236 -7.25 -4.39 30.40
C LEU A 236 -7.95 -3.04 30.54
N VAL A 237 -7.66 -2.13 29.61
CA VAL A 237 -8.45 -0.92 29.39
C VAL A 237 -9.52 -1.23 28.34
N ASP A 238 -10.76 -1.31 28.80
CA ASP A 238 -11.90 -1.57 27.92
C ASP A 238 -12.52 -0.25 27.46
N LEU A 239 -12.35 0.06 26.17
CA LEU A 239 -12.87 1.25 25.52
C LEU A 239 -14.15 0.97 24.72
N THR A 240 -14.80 -0.18 24.98
CA THR A 240 -16.05 -0.56 24.28
C THR A 240 -17.30 0.07 24.89
N GLU A 241 -17.23 0.58 26.12
CA GLU A 241 -18.31 1.25 26.79
C GLU A 241 -18.22 2.76 26.54
N GLU A 242 -19.23 3.31 25.86
CA GLU A 242 -19.46 4.75 25.82
C GLU A 242 -19.78 5.23 27.25
N LYS A 243 -19.02 6.22 27.75
CA LYS A 243 -19.34 6.89 29.02
C LYS A 243 -20.43 7.90 28.81
#